data_f6dbdb5b1fd275c47ab25f78e9e13deb
#
_entry.id   f6dbdb5b1fd275c47ab25f78e9e13deb
#
_cell.length_a   1.000
_cell.length_b   1.000
_cell.length_c   1.000
_cell.angle_alpha   90.00
_cell.angle_beta   90.00
_cell.angle_gamma   90.00
#
_symmetry.space_group_name_H-M   'P 1'
#
loop_
_entity.id
_entity.type
_entity.pdbx_description
1 polymer ?
#
loop_
_entity_poly.entity_id
_entity_poly.type
_entity_poly.pdbx_seq_one_letter_code
_entity_poly.pdbx_strand_id
1 'polypeptide(L)'
;MSDNKKHIKWFRDSSPYINAHRHKTFVLYLGGDALESANLPNIIADIALLNSLGVRLVLVHGAAQQIDQQLQNQSKSWEILDNKRVTPPELLREIVQIIGGIRANIEARLSMGLVNSPMHGSGITVVSGNFVKAKPVGIVDGIDFQNTGATRRIDADGICQQLDNGAIVLVSPLGYSPSGETFNLDSISLAADVAIALNAV
;
A
#
# COMPACT_ATOMS: atom_id res chain seq x y z
N MET A 1 -28.68 17.87 27.34
CA MET A 1 -27.77 19.02 27.15
C MET A 1 -26.30 18.76 27.53
N SER A 2 -25.98 17.72 28.31
CA SER A 2 -24.60 17.41 28.75
C SER A 2 -23.73 16.78 27.65
N ASP A 3 -24.29 15.97 26.76
CA ASP A 3 -23.54 15.22 25.73
C ASP A 3 -22.98 16.12 24.60
N ASN A 4 -23.77 17.08 24.11
CA ASN A 4 -23.31 18.02 23.07
C ASN A 4 -22.09 18.86 23.53
N LYS A 5 -22.02 19.23 24.81
CA LYS A 5 -20.86 19.96 25.34
C LYS A 5 -19.58 19.12 25.36
N LYS A 6 -19.71 17.81 25.64
CA LYS A 6 -18.59 16.85 25.60
C LYS A 6 -18.05 16.67 24.18
N HIS A 7 -18.94 16.51 23.20
CA HIS A 7 -18.54 16.37 21.78
C HIS A 7 -17.83 17.62 21.24
N ILE A 8 -18.37 18.82 21.56
CA ILE A 8 -17.76 20.09 21.17
C ILE A 8 -16.37 20.26 21.80
N LYS A 9 -16.25 19.91 23.10
CA LYS A 9 -14.96 19.98 23.80
C LYS A 9 -13.96 19.03 23.17
N TRP A 10 -14.32 17.75 22.95
CA TRP A 10 -13.48 16.76 22.31
C TRP A 10 -12.99 17.23 20.93
N PHE A 11 -13.89 17.76 20.10
CA PHE A 11 -13.52 18.28 18.78
C PHE A 11 -12.52 19.44 18.87
N ARG A 12 -12.71 20.37 19.80
CA ARG A 12 -11.76 21.46 20.04
C ARG A 12 -10.40 20.96 20.51
N ASP A 13 -10.39 19.97 21.41
CA ASP A 13 -9.17 19.36 21.94
C ASP A 13 -8.42 18.57 20.84
N SER A 14 -9.11 18.07 19.81
CA SER A 14 -8.53 17.37 18.65
C SER A 14 -7.96 18.31 17.58
N SER A 15 -8.40 19.58 17.53
CA SER A 15 -8.03 20.53 16.48
C SER A 15 -6.51 20.76 16.33
N PRO A 16 -5.69 20.83 17.40
CA PRO A 16 -4.24 20.98 17.27
C PRO A 16 -3.59 19.78 16.56
N TYR A 17 -4.07 18.55 16.82
CA TYR A 17 -3.58 17.33 16.18
C TYR A 17 -3.93 17.30 14.69
N ILE A 18 -5.16 17.67 14.35
CA ILE A 18 -5.60 17.78 12.95
C ILE A 18 -4.71 18.77 12.20
N ASN A 19 -4.47 19.97 12.78
CA ASN A 19 -3.62 20.99 12.17
C ASN A 19 -2.15 20.53 12.04
N ALA A 20 -1.62 19.78 13.00
CA ALA A 20 -0.24 19.29 12.97
C ALA A 20 0.00 18.29 11.83
N HIS A 21 -1.01 17.50 11.46
CA HIS A 21 -0.90 16.44 10.45
C HIS A 21 -1.49 16.81 9.09
N ARG A 22 -2.27 17.86 9.01
CA ARG A 22 -2.86 18.34 7.77
C ARG A 22 -1.76 18.67 6.75
N HIS A 23 -1.91 18.20 5.51
CA HIS A 23 -0.95 18.31 4.41
C HIS A 23 0.39 17.59 4.64
N LYS A 24 0.53 16.84 5.74
CA LYS A 24 1.66 15.92 5.92
C LYS A 24 1.44 14.64 5.13
N THR A 25 2.53 14.07 4.64
CA THR A 25 2.49 12.79 3.92
C THR A 25 2.75 11.65 4.89
N PHE A 26 1.85 10.68 4.91
CA PHE A 26 2.00 9.43 5.66
C PHE A 26 2.06 8.26 4.70
N VAL A 27 2.95 7.32 4.97
CA VAL A 27 3.01 6.03 4.28
C VAL A 27 2.48 4.97 5.24
N LEU A 28 1.36 4.35 4.86
CA LEU A 28 0.70 3.30 5.63
C LEU A 28 0.97 1.95 4.98
N TYR A 29 1.53 1.02 5.73
CA TYR A 29 1.71 -0.35 5.29
C TYR A 29 0.52 -1.22 5.70
N LEU A 30 -0.12 -1.86 4.71
CA LEU A 30 -1.21 -2.80 4.89
C LEU A 30 -0.69 -4.21 4.66
N GLY A 31 -0.30 -4.91 5.72
CA GLY A 31 0.15 -6.30 5.65
C GLY A 31 -0.92 -7.25 5.14
N GLY A 32 -0.52 -8.43 4.68
CA GLY A 32 -1.46 -9.46 4.21
C GLY A 32 -2.47 -9.87 5.26
N ASP A 33 -2.06 -9.93 6.52
CA ASP A 33 -2.90 -10.19 7.71
C ASP A 33 -3.97 -9.10 7.93
N ALA A 34 -3.61 -7.83 7.79
CA ALA A 34 -4.55 -6.72 7.88
C ALA A 34 -5.61 -6.77 6.77
N LEU A 35 -5.20 -7.19 5.56
CA LEU A 35 -6.09 -7.31 4.40
C LEU A 35 -7.13 -8.43 4.52
N GLU A 36 -6.82 -9.48 5.28
CA GLU A 36 -7.73 -10.61 5.57
C GLU A 36 -8.48 -10.44 6.89
N SER A 37 -8.13 -9.43 7.68
CA SER A 37 -8.74 -9.18 8.97
C SER A 37 -10.22 -8.81 8.84
N ALA A 38 -11.03 -9.32 9.76
CA ALA A 38 -12.42 -8.87 9.95
C ALA A 38 -12.50 -7.36 10.29
N ASN A 39 -11.39 -6.75 10.74
CA ASN A 39 -11.28 -5.33 11.02
C ASN A 39 -10.96 -4.46 9.78
N LEU A 40 -10.72 -5.05 8.61
CA LEU A 40 -10.40 -4.29 7.40
C LEU A 40 -11.40 -3.17 7.08
N PRO A 41 -12.73 -3.33 7.25
CA PRO A 41 -13.67 -2.23 7.04
C PRO A 41 -13.40 -1.01 7.92
N ASN A 42 -12.99 -1.20 9.18
CA ASN A 42 -12.65 -0.09 10.07
C ASN A 42 -11.33 0.57 9.65
N ILE A 43 -10.33 -0.20 9.24
CA ILE A 43 -9.07 0.33 8.70
C ILE A 43 -9.33 1.21 7.47
N ILE A 44 -10.18 0.75 6.55
CA ILE A 44 -10.59 1.55 5.37
C ILE A 44 -11.31 2.82 5.78
N ALA A 45 -12.17 2.74 6.81
CA ALA A 45 -12.87 3.88 7.37
C ALA A 45 -11.91 4.92 7.96
N ASP A 46 -10.91 4.48 8.69
CA ASP A 46 -9.91 5.36 9.29
C ASP A 46 -9.03 6.02 8.22
N ILE A 47 -8.66 5.28 7.17
CA ILE A 47 -7.94 5.82 6.00
C ILE A 47 -8.78 6.92 5.32
N ALA A 48 -10.08 6.67 5.09
CA ALA A 48 -10.98 7.64 4.50
C ALA A 48 -11.12 8.90 5.38
N LEU A 49 -11.20 8.71 6.70
CA LEU A 49 -11.24 9.81 7.66
C LEU A 49 -9.96 10.66 7.61
N LEU A 50 -8.78 10.04 7.64
CA LEU A 50 -7.50 10.75 7.55
C LEU A 50 -7.40 11.56 6.26
N ASN A 51 -7.80 10.97 5.12
CA ASN A 51 -7.83 11.68 3.84
C ASN A 51 -8.75 12.89 3.89
N SER A 52 -9.96 12.77 4.47
CA SER A 52 -10.91 13.87 4.60
C SER A 52 -10.42 15.00 5.51
N LEU A 53 -9.56 14.68 6.48
CA LEU A 53 -8.91 15.66 7.34
C LEU A 53 -7.74 16.39 6.67
N GLY A 54 -7.44 16.04 5.40
CA GLY A 54 -6.40 16.66 4.60
C GLY A 54 -5.02 16.07 4.81
N VAL A 55 -4.92 14.84 5.35
CA VAL A 55 -3.67 14.08 5.40
C VAL A 55 -3.40 13.49 4.01
N ARG A 56 -2.17 13.60 3.53
CA ARG A 56 -1.73 13.01 2.26
C ARG A 56 -1.33 11.55 2.49
N LEU A 57 -1.98 10.61 1.84
CA LEU A 57 -1.84 9.19 2.13
C LEU A 57 -1.24 8.41 0.96
N VAL A 58 -0.18 7.67 1.26
CA VAL A 58 0.35 6.60 0.40
C VAL A 58 0.12 5.28 1.11
N LEU A 59 -0.55 4.35 0.45
CA LEU A 59 -0.79 3.01 0.95
C LEU A 59 0.17 2.06 0.25
N VAL A 60 0.94 1.28 0.99
CA VAL A 60 1.74 0.17 0.45
C VAL A 60 1.14 -1.11 0.95
N HIS A 61 0.67 -1.99 0.06
CA HIS A 61 0.08 -3.24 0.50
C HIS A 61 1.05 -4.41 0.41
N GLY A 62 0.93 -5.36 1.35
CA GLY A 62 1.57 -6.66 1.28
C GLY A 62 0.76 -7.64 0.43
N ALA A 63 1.36 -8.80 0.14
CA ALA A 63 0.71 -9.90 -0.57
C ALA A 63 1.31 -11.27 -0.18
N ALA A 64 2.31 -11.31 0.70
CA ALA A 64 3.07 -12.53 0.97
C ALA A 64 2.17 -13.66 1.46
N GLN A 65 1.27 -13.39 2.41
CA GLN A 65 0.36 -14.37 2.96
C GLN A 65 -0.60 -14.95 1.89
N GLN A 66 -1.19 -14.08 1.07
CA GLN A 66 -2.11 -14.49 -0.01
C GLN A 66 -1.38 -15.30 -1.09
N ILE A 67 -0.14 -14.91 -1.40
CA ILE A 67 0.72 -15.67 -2.33
C ILE A 67 0.99 -17.07 -1.77
N ASP A 68 1.42 -17.16 -0.49
CA ASP A 68 1.72 -18.45 0.14
C ASP A 68 0.48 -19.34 0.17
N GLN A 69 -0.66 -18.82 0.56
CA GLN A 69 -1.91 -19.55 0.62
C GLN A 69 -2.35 -20.06 -0.76
N GLN A 70 -2.23 -19.24 -1.79
CA GLN A 70 -2.58 -19.63 -3.15
C GLN A 70 -1.65 -20.74 -3.70
N LEU A 71 -0.34 -20.62 -3.44
CA LEU A 71 0.64 -21.61 -3.86
C LEU A 71 0.45 -22.95 -3.12
N GLN A 72 0.16 -22.91 -1.82
CA GLN A 72 -0.19 -24.09 -1.03
C GLN A 72 -1.42 -24.79 -1.58
N ASN A 73 -2.48 -24.05 -1.91
CA ASN A 73 -3.71 -24.60 -2.49
C ASN A 73 -3.46 -25.28 -3.83
N GLN A 74 -2.43 -24.87 -4.57
CA GLN A 74 -2.02 -25.47 -5.84
C GLN A 74 -0.97 -26.56 -5.68
N SER A 75 -0.58 -26.92 -4.44
CA SER A 75 0.50 -27.87 -4.15
C SER A 75 1.83 -27.51 -4.81
N LYS A 76 2.11 -26.21 -4.98
CA LYS A 76 3.36 -25.70 -5.52
C LYS A 76 4.35 -25.44 -4.39
N SER A 77 5.63 -25.75 -4.66
CA SER A 77 6.74 -25.38 -3.78
C SER A 77 7.35 -24.07 -4.20
N TRP A 78 7.85 -23.32 -3.23
CA TRP A 78 8.62 -22.08 -3.44
C TRP A 78 9.74 -22.00 -2.41
N GLU A 79 10.74 -21.20 -2.70
CA GLU A 79 11.90 -21.02 -1.86
C GLU A 79 11.91 -19.59 -1.30
N ILE A 80 12.22 -19.48 0.00
CA ILE A 80 12.43 -18.17 0.68
C ILE A 80 13.82 -18.21 1.30
N LEU A 81 14.66 -17.26 0.91
CA LEU A 81 16.01 -17.09 1.40
C LEU A 81 16.18 -15.63 1.85
N ASP A 82 16.75 -15.42 3.02
CA ASP A 82 16.93 -14.10 3.61
C ASP A 82 15.66 -13.23 3.55
N ASN A 83 14.52 -13.83 3.89
CA ASN A 83 13.18 -13.23 3.82
C ASN A 83 12.75 -12.78 2.42
N LYS A 84 13.43 -13.21 1.36
CA LYS A 84 13.06 -12.92 -0.03
C LYS A 84 12.62 -14.21 -0.72
N ARG A 85 11.52 -14.14 -1.44
CA ARG A 85 11.03 -15.26 -2.25
C ARG A 85 11.84 -15.32 -3.55
N VAL A 86 12.44 -16.46 -3.86
CA VAL A 86 12.97 -16.75 -5.19
C VAL A 86 11.79 -16.77 -6.16
N THR A 87 11.82 -15.94 -7.17
CA THR A 87 10.66 -15.70 -8.06
C THR A 87 10.99 -16.05 -9.50
N PRO A 88 10.83 -17.32 -9.92
CA PRO A 88 10.96 -17.70 -11.34
C PRO A 88 9.83 -17.08 -12.18
N PRO A 89 10.01 -17.00 -13.52
CA PRO A 89 9.06 -16.30 -14.42
C PRO A 89 7.62 -16.86 -14.36
N GLU A 90 7.46 -18.16 -14.21
CA GLU A 90 6.15 -18.81 -14.06
C GLU A 90 5.47 -18.42 -12.75
N LEU A 91 6.23 -18.32 -11.67
CA LEU A 91 5.72 -17.88 -10.37
C LEU A 91 5.39 -16.39 -10.39
N LEU A 92 6.18 -15.57 -11.07
CA LEU A 92 5.92 -14.14 -11.20
C LEU A 92 4.55 -13.86 -11.80
N ARG A 93 4.13 -14.62 -12.82
CA ARG A 93 2.81 -14.43 -13.45
C ARG A 93 1.67 -14.60 -12.45
N GLU A 94 1.76 -15.60 -11.59
CA GLU A 94 0.75 -15.84 -10.55
C GLU A 94 0.79 -14.75 -9.48
N ILE A 95 1.97 -14.35 -9.05
CA ILE A 95 2.16 -13.25 -8.09
C ILE A 95 1.54 -11.96 -8.61
N VAL A 96 1.75 -11.62 -9.88
CA VAL A 96 1.16 -10.43 -10.50
C VAL A 96 -0.37 -10.48 -10.49
N GLN A 97 -0.98 -11.65 -10.74
CA GLN A 97 -2.43 -11.83 -10.68
C GLN A 97 -2.97 -11.66 -9.27
N ILE A 98 -2.31 -12.24 -8.27
CA ILE A 98 -2.70 -12.13 -6.86
C ILE A 98 -2.61 -10.67 -6.40
N ILE A 99 -1.48 -10.02 -6.66
CA ILE A 99 -1.24 -8.61 -6.31
C ILE A 99 -2.26 -7.70 -7.02
N GLY A 100 -2.56 -7.97 -8.29
CA GLY A 100 -3.57 -7.23 -9.05
C GLY A 100 -4.96 -7.36 -8.44
N GLY A 101 -5.34 -8.54 -7.99
CA GLY A 101 -6.59 -8.80 -7.28
C GLY A 101 -6.69 -8.06 -5.94
N ILE A 102 -5.60 -8.09 -5.15
CA ILE A 102 -5.52 -7.36 -3.87
C ILE A 102 -5.69 -5.86 -4.12
N ARG A 103 -4.94 -5.31 -5.08
CA ARG A 103 -5.03 -3.90 -5.46
C ARG A 103 -6.47 -3.50 -5.82
N ALA A 104 -7.11 -4.23 -6.72
CA ALA A 104 -8.47 -3.96 -7.16
C ALA A 104 -9.47 -4.01 -5.99
N ASN A 105 -9.27 -4.92 -5.03
CA ASN A 105 -10.11 -5.02 -3.83
C ASN A 105 -9.95 -3.79 -2.93
N ILE A 106 -8.71 -3.31 -2.71
CA ILE A 106 -8.46 -2.10 -1.91
C ILE A 106 -9.08 -0.88 -2.61
N GLU A 107 -8.87 -0.72 -3.91
CA GLU A 107 -9.45 0.37 -4.72
C GLU A 107 -10.98 0.37 -4.62
N ALA A 108 -11.62 -0.79 -4.78
CA ALA A 108 -13.06 -0.93 -4.67
C ALA A 108 -13.59 -0.53 -3.28
N ARG A 109 -12.92 -0.97 -2.20
CA ARG A 109 -13.32 -0.65 -0.83
C ARG A 109 -13.20 0.84 -0.53
N LEU A 110 -12.13 1.49 -0.97
CA LEU A 110 -11.95 2.93 -0.81
C LEU A 110 -12.96 3.73 -1.66
N SER A 111 -13.33 3.21 -2.84
CA SER A 111 -14.32 3.85 -3.72
C SER A 111 -15.75 3.81 -3.17
N MET A 112 -16.07 2.83 -2.30
CA MET A 112 -17.41 2.75 -1.68
C MET A 112 -17.69 3.92 -0.73
N GLY A 113 -16.66 4.61 -0.23
CA GLY A 113 -16.79 5.51 0.89
C GLY A 113 -17.26 4.78 2.17
N LEU A 114 -17.53 5.52 3.22
CA LEU A 114 -18.04 4.95 4.47
C LEU A 114 -19.55 4.73 4.39
N VAL A 115 -19.97 3.54 3.96
CA VAL A 115 -21.37 3.12 4.01
C VAL A 115 -21.89 3.30 5.43
N ASN A 116 -23.03 3.96 5.60
CA ASN A 116 -23.65 4.28 6.90
C ASN A 116 -22.88 5.31 7.77
N SER A 117 -22.07 6.15 7.18
CA SER A 117 -21.42 7.27 7.88
C SER A 117 -21.75 8.61 7.20
N PRO A 118 -21.53 9.75 7.88
CA PRO A 118 -21.61 11.07 7.25
C PRO A 118 -20.65 11.27 6.07
N MET A 119 -19.68 10.38 5.92
CA MET A 119 -18.68 10.36 4.85
C MET A 119 -19.12 9.51 3.63
N HIS A 120 -20.36 9.03 3.62
CA HIS A 120 -20.94 8.34 2.45
C HIS A 120 -20.90 9.29 1.24
N GLY A 121 -20.24 8.83 0.17
CA GLY A 121 -20.09 9.65 -1.05
C GLY A 121 -18.92 10.64 -1.03
N SER A 122 -17.93 10.50 -0.12
CA SER A 122 -16.73 11.36 -0.05
C SER A 122 -15.84 11.33 -1.30
N GLY A 123 -16.16 10.48 -2.29
CA GLY A 123 -15.51 10.50 -3.62
C GLY A 123 -13.99 10.33 -3.57
N ILE A 124 -13.49 9.37 -2.78
CA ILE A 124 -12.06 9.13 -2.67
C ILE A 124 -11.52 8.64 -4.01
N THR A 125 -10.57 9.38 -4.57
CA THR A 125 -9.80 8.95 -5.75
C THR A 125 -8.59 8.15 -5.28
N VAL A 126 -8.42 6.94 -5.81
CA VAL A 126 -7.25 6.10 -5.59
C VAL A 126 -6.48 5.99 -6.89
N VAL A 127 -5.17 6.20 -6.85
CA VAL A 127 -4.29 6.12 -8.02
C VAL A 127 -3.21 5.08 -7.77
N SER A 128 -3.10 4.12 -8.69
CA SER A 128 -2.02 3.15 -8.76
C SER A 128 -1.22 3.38 -10.04
N GLY A 129 0.08 3.09 -10.02
CA GLY A 129 0.92 3.33 -11.19
C GLY A 129 2.30 2.68 -11.10
N ASN A 130 3.14 2.97 -12.10
CA ASN A 130 4.51 2.46 -12.21
C ASN A 130 5.53 3.35 -11.49
N PHE A 131 5.20 3.80 -10.30
CA PHE A 131 6.02 4.71 -9.48
C PHE A 131 7.33 4.07 -8.99
N VAL A 132 7.41 2.73 -9.00
CA VAL A 132 8.56 1.99 -8.47
C VAL A 132 9.45 1.51 -9.61
N LYS A 133 10.64 2.07 -9.74
CA LYS A 133 11.69 1.52 -10.61
C LYS A 133 12.48 0.49 -9.82
N ALA A 134 12.57 -0.72 -10.38
CA ALA A 134 13.24 -1.85 -9.76
C ALA A 134 14.49 -2.28 -10.50
N LYS A 135 15.31 -3.05 -9.81
CA LYS A 135 16.44 -3.82 -10.35
C LYS A 135 16.37 -5.25 -9.83
N PRO A 136 16.90 -6.24 -10.54
CA PRO A 136 16.99 -7.59 -10.01
C PRO A 136 17.86 -7.64 -8.75
N VAL A 137 17.53 -8.53 -7.82
CA VAL A 137 18.43 -8.90 -6.70
C VAL A 137 19.69 -9.55 -7.26
N GLY A 138 19.54 -10.36 -8.32
CA GLY A 138 20.63 -11.08 -8.95
C GLY A 138 20.98 -12.38 -8.21
N ILE A 139 22.26 -12.74 -8.28
CA ILE A 139 22.77 -13.95 -7.63
C ILE A 139 23.36 -13.54 -6.27
N VAL A 140 22.86 -14.16 -5.19
CA VAL A 140 23.35 -13.99 -3.83
C VAL A 140 23.66 -15.38 -3.26
N ASP A 141 24.85 -15.58 -2.74
CA ASP A 141 25.33 -16.84 -2.16
C ASP A 141 25.17 -18.04 -3.12
N GLY A 142 25.35 -17.79 -4.43
CA GLY A 142 25.24 -18.83 -5.47
C GLY A 142 23.82 -19.13 -5.91
N ILE A 143 22.81 -18.43 -5.38
CA ILE A 143 21.38 -18.63 -5.72
C ILE A 143 20.91 -17.47 -6.57
N ASP A 144 20.35 -17.78 -7.74
CA ASP A 144 19.74 -16.79 -8.63
C ASP A 144 18.30 -16.48 -8.18
N PHE A 145 18.08 -15.25 -7.75
CA PHE A 145 16.78 -14.77 -7.32
C PHE A 145 15.82 -14.45 -8.49
N GLN A 146 16.27 -14.50 -9.72
CA GLN A 146 15.51 -14.31 -10.96
C GLN A 146 14.66 -13.04 -10.96
N ASN A 147 13.33 -13.12 -10.95
CA ASN A 147 12.43 -11.97 -10.96
C ASN A 147 12.14 -11.39 -9.55
N THR A 148 12.91 -11.77 -8.54
CA THR A 148 12.91 -11.05 -7.28
C THR A 148 13.72 -9.77 -7.45
N GLY A 149 13.11 -8.66 -7.08
CA GLY A 149 13.71 -7.34 -7.24
C GLY A 149 13.96 -6.60 -5.94
N ALA A 150 14.69 -5.54 -6.08
CA ALA A 150 14.86 -4.50 -5.07
C ALA A 150 14.53 -3.14 -5.68
N THR A 151 14.08 -2.22 -4.84
CA THR A 151 13.83 -0.84 -5.26
C THR A 151 15.13 -0.21 -5.76
N ARG A 152 15.08 0.36 -6.95
CA ARG A 152 16.16 1.17 -7.51
C ARG A 152 15.90 2.66 -7.29
N ARG A 153 14.66 3.10 -7.51
CA ARG A 153 14.22 4.47 -7.36
C ARG A 153 12.71 4.53 -7.25
N ILE A 154 12.22 5.39 -6.38
CA ILE A 154 10.82 5.80 -6.31
C ILE A 154 10.62 7.08 -7.13
N ASP A 155 9.56 7.16 -7.89
CA ASP A 155 9.12 8.37 -8.59
C ASP A 155 8.35 9.27 -7.60
N ALA A 156 9.11 9.94 -6.74
CA ALA A 156 8.56 10.79 -5.69
C ALA A 156 7.75 11.96 -6.27
N ASP A 157 8.22 12.54 -7.37
CA ASP A 157 7.53 13.67 -8.03
C ASP A 157 6.17 13.24 -8.58
N GLY A 158 6.12 12.08 -9.25
CA GLY A 158 4.87 11.50 -9.74
C GLY A 158 3.88 11.18 -8.62
N ILE A 159 4.36 10.63 -7.51
CA ILE A 159 3.52 10.39 -6.32
C ILE A 159 3.03 11.71 -5.73
N CYS A 160 3.92 12.69 -5.52
CA CYS A 160 3.55 13.99 -4.95
C CYS A 160 2.48 14.69 -5.79
N GLN A 161 2.60 14.64 -7.11
CA GLN A 161 1.58 15.21 -8.00
C GLN A 161 0.20 14.60 -7.79
N GLN A 162 0.11 13.28 -7.58
CA GLN A 162 -1.18 12.63 -7.30
C GLN A 162 -1.72 13.02 -5.92
N LEU A 163 -0.84 13.09 -4.92
CA LEU A 163 -1.21 13.54 -3.57
C LEU A 163 -1.69 15.00 -3.56
N ASP A 164 -1.08 15.88 -4.36
CA ASP A 164 -1.49 17.29 -4.51
C ASP A 164 -2.85 17.43 -5.20
N ASN A 165 -3.22 16.46 -6.06
CA ASN A 165 -4.55 16.34 -6.64
C ASN A 165 -5.59 15.76 -5.67
N GLY A 166 -5.21 15.47 -4.42
CA GLY A 166 -6.10 14.93 -3.38
C GLY A 166 -6.33 13.42 -3.48
N ALA A 167 -5.61 12.72 -4.34
CA ALA A 167 -5.72 11.27 -4.46
C ALA A 167 -4.96 10.55 -3.34
N ILE A 168 -5.44 9.38 -2.96
CA ILE A 168 -4.65 8.38 -2.23
C ILE A 168 -3.81 7.61 -3.24
N VAL A 169 -2.50 7.50 -3.00
CA VAL A 169 -1.63 6.70 -3.87
C VAL A 169 -1.49 5.30 -3.31
N LEU A 170 -1.85 4.28 -4.12
CA LEU A 170 -1.75 2.87 -3.76
C LEU A 170 -0.57 2.23 -4.48
N VAL A 171 0.42 1.77 -3.73
CA VAL A 171 1.63 1.14 -4.24
C VAL A 171 1.58 -0.36 -3.97
N SER A 172 1.70 -1.14 -5.02
CA SER A 172 1.80 -2.60 -4.97
C SER A 172 3.25 -3.06 -4.85
N PRO A 173 3.55 -4.25 -4.29
CA PRO A 173 4.90 -4.79 -4.20
C PRO A 173 5.42 -5.32 -5.54
N LEU A 174 5.27 -4.53 -6.59
CA LEU A 174 5.79 -4.74 -7.94
C LEU A 174 6.64 -3.55 -8.36
N GLY A 175 7.74 -3.84 -9.01
CA GLY A 175 8.58 -2.81 -9.60
C GLY A 175 8.92 -3.13 -11.05
N TYR A 176 9.33 -2.11 -11.80
CA TYR A 176 9.54 -2.20 -13.24
C TYR A 176 10.94 -1.74 -13.61
N SER A 177 11.63 -2.51 -14.47
CA SER A 177 12.89 -2.06 -15.07
C SER A 177 12.64 -1.11 -16.22
N PRO A 178 13.66 -0.35 -16.65
CA PRO A 178 13.58 0.45 -17.89
C PRO A 178 13.37 -0.37 -19.16
N SER A 179 13.73 -1.67 -19.14
CA SER A 179 13.53 -2.63 -20.24
C SER A 179 12.12 -3.24 -20.25
N GLY A 180 11.25 -2.88 -19.28
CA GLY A 180 9.86 -3.35 -19.23
C GLY A 180 9.66 -4.66 -18.43
N GLU A 181 10.69 -5.14 -17.75
CA GLU A 181 10.58 -6.32 -16.90
C GLU A 181 9.87 -5.97 -15.58
N THR A 182 9.11 -6.93 -15.06
CA THR A 182 8.43 -6.82 -13.77
C THR A 182 9.18 -7.63 -12.73
N PHE A 183 9.28 -7.08 -11.51
CA PHE A 183 9.92 -7.72 -10.37
C PHE A 183 8.97 -7.77 -9.19
N ASN A 184 9.02 -8.90 -8.46
CA ASN A 184 8.38 -9.07 -7.16
C ASN A 184 9.27 -8.43 -6.08
N LEU A 185 8.72 -7.52 -5.29
CA LEU A 185 9.45 -6.76 -4.27
C LEU A 185 9.03 -7.18 -2.86
N ASP A 186 9.96 -7.04 -1.91
CA ASP A 186 9.60 -7.07 -0.50
C ASP A 186 8.79 -5.83 -0.13
N SER A 187 7.56 -6.04 0.32
CA SER A 187 6.61 -4.96 0.57
C SER A 187 6.95 -4.09 1.78
N ILE A 188 7.64 -4.64 2.79
CA ILE A 188 8.06 -3.89 3.98
C ILE A 188 9.21 -2.95 3.61
N SER A 189 10.23 -3.46 2.94
CA SER A 189 11.34 -2.64 2.43
C SER A 189 10.84 -1.57 1.47
N LEU A 190 9.89 -1.93 0.59
CA LEU A 190 9.27 -0.97 -0.32
C LEU A 190 8.55 0.15 0.42
N ALA A 191 7.80 -0.15 1.48
CA ALA A 191 7.13 0.87 2.29
C ALA A 191 8.13 1.85 2.93
N ALA A 192 9.25 1.34 3.44
CA ALA A 192 10.33 2.16 3.97
C ALA A 192 10.98 3.03 2.88
N ASP A 193 11.27 2.46 1.69
CA ASP A 193 11.85 3.19 0.57
C ASP A 193 10.92 4.32 0.09
N VAL A 194 9.62 4.06 0.04
CA VAL A 194 8.61 5.07 -0.32
C VAL A 194 8.56 6.19 0.74
N ALA A 195 8.57 5.82 2.03
CA ALA A 195 8.55 6.80 3.12
C ALA A 195 9.79 7.72 3.10
N ILE A 196 10.96 7.13 2.88
CA ILE A 196 12.22 7.88 2.76
C ILE A 196 12.18 8.81 1.53
N ALA A 197 11.75 8.29 0.37
CA ALA A 197 11.74 9.06 -0.87
C ALA A 197 10.77 10.27 -0.80
N LEU A 198 9.69 10.15 -0.03
CA LEU A 198 8.68 11.20 0.15
C LEU A 198 8.93 12.11 1.36
N ASN A 199 9.98 11.83 2.14
CA ASN A 199 10.22 12.55 3.40
C ASN A 199 8.98 12.49 4.31
N ALA A 200 8.34 11.31 4.36
CA ALA A 200 7.10 11.08 5.09
C ALA A 200 7.30 11.23 6.62
N VAL A 201 6.23 11.58 7.34
CA VAL A 201 6.21 11.79 8.80
C VAL A 201 5.92 10.47 9.52
#